data_53156e39010b68d5ea818ddc586ca72c
#
_entry.id   53156e39010b68d5ea818ddc586ca72c
#
_cell.length_a   1.000
_cell.length_b   1.000
_cell.length_c   1.000
_cell.angle_alpha   90.00
_cell.angle_beta   90.00
_cell.angle_gamma   90.00
#
_symmetry.space_group_name_H-M   'P 1'
#
loop_
_entity.id
_entity.type
_entity.pdbx_description
1 polymer ?
#
loop_
_entity_poly.entity_id
_entity_poly.type
_entity_poly.pdbx_seq_one_letter_code
_entity_poly.pdbx_strand_id
1 'polypeptide(L)'
;MDERMLSIRELAREAGVSSKTLRYWETRGLLPPPRRTHTNYRLYGETDLERVLFIRKAQSLGLTLAEIRQVFDLARSRKAPCDAVIRWTAEKVRALEQQLRMLRDLKGRLTRYQRLWSAERRPSQLGPNEICRCIASVPVQDLRVTRSAPRGKGGEKGGSQTDRKPLPGLRRLSGRRGL
;
A
#
# COMPACT_ATOMS: atom_id res chain seq x y z
N MET A 1 5.48 -30.98 -29.68
CA MET A 1 6.37 -30.20 -28.80
C MET A 1 5.81 -30.31 -27.40
N ASP A 2 6.54 -30.97 -26.48
CA ASP A 2 6.10 -31.08 -25.09
C ASP A 2 6.15 -29.71 -24.46
N GLU A 3 4.97 -29.17 -24.10
CA GLU A 3 4.85 -27.90 -23.41
C GLU A 3 5.45 -28.07 -22.00
N ARG A 4 6.49 -27.30 -21.68
CA ARG A 4 7.13 -27.31 -20.35
C ARG A 4 6.11 -26.98 -19.28
N MET A 5 5.87 -27.95 -18.39
CA MET A 5 4.93 -27.78 -17.29
C MET A 5 5.68 -27.50 -15.99
N LEU A 6 5.25 -26.45 -15.29
CA LEU A 6 5.84 -25.97 -14.04
C LEU A 6 4.92 -26.27 -12.87
N SER A 7 5.50 -26.72 -11.76
CA SER A 7 4.79 -26.69 -10.47
C SER A 7 4.62 -25.25 -9.95
N ILE A 8 3.74 -25.03 -8.99
CA ILE A 8 3.55 -23.70 -8.37
C ILE A 8 4.85 -23.16 -7.75
N ARG A 9 5.73 -24.04 -7.26
CA ARG A 9 7.01 -23.62 -6.66
C ARG A 9 8.00 -23.16 -7.73
N GLU A 10 8.07 -23.85 -8.85
CA GLU A 10 8.92 -23.49 -9.99
C GLU A 10 8.45 -22.20 -10.62
N LEU A 11 7.14 -22.06 -10.90
CA LEU A 11 6.55 -20.82 -11.39
C LEU A 11 6.84 -19.63 -10.46
N ALA A 12 6.68 -19.83 -9.15
CA ALA A 12 6.96 -18.82 -8.14
C ALA A 12 8.43 -18.38 -8.16
N ARG A 13 9.35 -19.33 -8.24
CA ARG A 13 10.80 -19.09 -8.33
C ARG A 13 11.17 -18.34 -9.59
N GLU A 14 10.74 -18.82 -10.75
CA GLU A 14 11.06 -18.20 -12.04
C GLU A 14 10.46 -16.79 -12.18
N ALA A 15 9.24 -16.61 -11.71
CA ALA A 15 8.61 -15.31 -11.72
C ALA A 15 9.05 -14.39 -10.56
N GLY A 16 9.83 -14.86 -9.57
CA GLY A 16 10.27 -14.09 -8.43
C GLY A 16 9.12 -13.59 -7.54
N VAL A 17 8.11 -14.44 -7.31
CA VAL A 17 6.96 -14.18 -6.43
C VAL A 17 6.75 -15.34 -5.45
N SER A 18 5.92 -15.18 -4.43
CA SER A 18 5.57 -16.29 -3.54
C SER A 18 4.46 -17.16 -4.13
N SER A 19 4.46 -18.46 -3.80
CA SER A 19 3.33 -19.35 -4.15
C SER A 19 2.00 -18.86 -3.55
N LYS A 20 2.04 -18.15 -2.42
CA LYS A 20 0.85 -17.51 -1.82
C LYS A 20 0.32 -16.39 -2.72
N THR A 21 1.21 -15.59 -3.31
CA THR A 21 0.87 -14.53 -4.28
C THR A 21 0.20 -15.12 -5.52
N LEU A 22 0.73 -16.22 -6.07
CA LEU A 22 0.13 -16.90 -7.22
C LEU A 22 -1.29 -17.38 -6.92
N ARG A 23 -1.51 -18.06 -5.78
CA ARG A 23 -2.84 -18.49 -5.35
C ARG A 23 -3.80 -17.31 -5.18
N TYR A 24 -3.33 -16.20 -4.63
CA TYR A 24 -4.12 -14.98 -4.52
C TYR A 24 -4.51 -14.41 -5.89
N TRP A 25 -3.60 -14.42 -6.86
CA TRP A 25 -3.90 -13.98 -8.22
C TRP A 25 -4.87 -14.92 -8.95
N GLU A 26 -4.81 -16.23 -8.69
CA GLU A 26 -5.83 -17.18 -9.13
C GLU A 26 -7.22 -16.81 -8.60
N THR A 27 -7.35 -16.59 -7.28
CA THR A 27 -8.62 -16.24 -6.65
C THR A 27 -9.17 -14.90 -7.14
N ARG A 28 -8.29 -13.99 -7.59
CA ARG A 28 -8.65 -12.70 -8.17
C ARG A 28 -8.93 -12.77 -9.69
N GLY A 29 -8.82 -13.95 -10.30
CA GLY A 29 -9.04 -14.15 -11.73
C GLY A 29 -7.99 -13.49 -12.63
N LEU A 30 -6.81 -13.18 -12.08
CA LEU A 30 -5.66 -12.68 -12.83
C LEU A 30 -4.90 -13.81 -13.51
N LEU A 31 -4.90 -14.99 -12.91
CA LEU A 31 -4.40 -16.22 -13.52
C LEU A 31 -5.58 -17.14 -13.84
N PRO A 32 -5.54 -17.90 -14.95
CA PRO A 32 -6.52 -18.92 -15.21
C PRO A 32 -6.41 -20.05 -14.17
N PRO A 33 -7.45 -20.86 -14.03
CA PRO A 33 -7.36 -22.07 -13.19
C PRO A 33 -6.26 -22.98 -13.74
N PRO A 34 -5.32 -23.45 -12.89
CA PRO A 34 -4.21 -24.28 -13.31
C PRO A 34 -4.69 -25.65 -13.77
N ARG A 35 -3.96 -26.25 -14.71
CA ARG A 35 -4.09 -27.69 -15.01
C ARG A 35 -3.75 -28.47 -13.74
N ARG A 36 -4.25 -29.70 -13.60
CA ARG A 36 -3.95 -30.56 -12.46
C ARG A 36 -3.43 -31.91 -12.92
N THR A 37 -2.48 -32.47 -12.18
CA THR A 37 -2.05 -33.86 -12.35
C THR A 37 -3.13 -34.82 -11.89
N HIS A 38 -2.99 -36.11 -12.18
CA HIS A 38 -3.82 -37.17 -11.63
C HIS A 38 -3.80 -37.21 -10.09
N THR A 39 -2.71 -36.75 -9.48
CA THR A 39 -2.53 -36.60 -8.03
C THR A 39 -2.95 -35.23 -7.49
N ASN A 40 -3.71 -34.45 -8.31
CA ASN A 40 -4.30 -33.17 -7.95
C ASN A 40 -3.30 -32.00 -7.71
N TYR A 41 -2.02 -32.13 -8.15
CA TYR A 41 -1.05 -31.04 -8.10
C TYR A 41 -1.29 -30.03 -9.21
N ARG A 42 -1.10 -28.72 -8.88
CA ARG A 42 -1.20 -27.61 -9.86
C ARG A 42 -0.06 -27.62 -10.83
N LEU A 43 -0.38 -27.52 -12.12
CA LEU A 43 0.55 -27.39 -13.22
C LEU A 43 0.26 -26.13 -14.04
N TYR A 44 1.29 -25.44 -14.44
CA TYR A 44 1.26 -24.19 -15.19
C TYR A 44 2.13 -24.33 -16.45
N GLY A 45 1.67 -23.77 -17.56
CA GLY A 45 2.41 -23.71 -18.80
C GLY A 45 3.27 -22.45 -18.94
N GLU A 46 3.99 -22.35 -20.04
CA GLU A 46 4.81 -21.18 -20.40
C GLU A 46 3.97 -19.89 -20.47
N THR A 47 2.76 -19.98 -21.02
CA THR A 47 1.81 -18.87 -21.11
C THR A 47 1.39 -18.33 -19.73
N ASP A 48 1.34 -19.18 -18.71
CA ASP A 48 1.07 -18.77 -17.34
C ASP A 48 2.26 -18.00 -16.75
N LEU A 49 3.49 -18.45 -17.04
CA LEU A 49 4.71 -17.75 -16.65
C LEU A 49 4.76 -16.35 -17.29
N GLU A 50 4.53 -16.26 -18.59
CA GLU A 50 4.46 -14.97 -19.29
C GLU A 50 3.43 -14.04 -18.68
N ARG A 51 2.26 -14.58 -18.35
CA ARG A 51 1.18 -13.83 -17.70
C ARG A 51 1.57 -13.32 -16.31
N VAL A 52 2.24 -14.14 -15.51
CA VAL A 52 2.77 -13.74 -14.19
C VAL A 52 3.81 -12.64 -14.34
N LEU A 53 4.73 -12.78 -15.30
CA LEU A 53 5.74 -11.76 -15.59
C LEU A 53 5.10 -10.44 -16.06
N PHE A 54 4.05 -10.51 -16.88
CA PHE A 54 3.29 -9.34 -17.29
C PHE A 54 2.66 -8.63 -16.08
N ILE A 55 2.02 -9.37 -15.15
CA ILE A 55 1.45 -8.80 -13.93
C ILE A 55 2.53 -8.06 -13.13
N ARG A 56 3.71 -8.66 -12.97
CA ARG A 56 4.83 -8.02 -12.27
C ARG A 56 5.32 -6.74 -12.95
N LYS A 57 5.48 -6.77 -14.28
CA LYS A 57 5.85 -5.57 -15.05
C LYS A 57 4.80 -4.46 -14.86
N ALA A 58 3.52 -4.78 -14.93
CA ALA A 58 2.46 -3.81 -14.72
C ALA A 58 2.45 -3.25 -13.30
N GLN A 59 2.68 -4.09 -12.29
CA GLN A 59 2.82 -3.63 -10.89
C GLN A 59 4.04 -2.73 -10.68
N SER A 60 5.16 -2.98 -11.35
CA SER A 60 6.34 -2.10 -11.26
C SER A 60 6.09 -0.70 -11.84
N LEU A 61 5.11 -0.56 -12.72
CA LEU A 61 4.60 0.72 -13.21
C LEU A 61 3.51 1.33 -12.31
N GLY A 62 3.25 0.70 -11.16
CA GLY A 62 2.25 1.16 -10.20
C GLY A 62 0.81 0.84 -10.57
N LEU A 63 0.55 -0.05 -11.55
CA LEU A 63 -0.81 -0.49 -11.84
C LEU A 63 -1.34 -1.36 -10.70
N THR A 64 -2.59 -1.12 -10.32
CA THR A 64 -3.32 -1.95 -9.36
C THR A 64 -3.75 -3.27 -10.01
N LEU A 65 -4.03 -4.29 -9.19
CA LEU A 65 -4.54 -5.56 -9.72
C LEU A 65 -5.86 -5.42 -10.47
N ALA A 66 -6.70 -4.43 -10.09
CA ALA A 66 -7.94 -4.13 -10.80
C ALA A 66 -7.67 -3.57 -12.21
N GLU A 67 -6.73 -2.63 -12.34
CA GLU A 67 -6.31 -2.08 -13.64
C GLU A 67 -5.67 -3.18 -14.53
N ILE A 68 -4.85 -4.04 -13.95
CA ILE A 68 -4.24 -5.19 -14.66
C ILE A 68 -5.32 -6.15 -15.16
N ARG A 69 -6.35 -6.42 -14.35
CA ARG A 69 -7.49 -7.23 -14.77
C ARG A 69 -8.23 -6.59 -15.94
N GLN A 70 -8.47 -5.28 -15.90
CA GLN A 70 -9.07 -4.55 -17.03
C GLN A 70 -8.24 -4.65 -18.30
N VAL A 71 -6.89 -4.62 -18.21
CA VAL A 71 -6.01 -4.86 -19.35
C VAL A 71 -6.27 -6.25 -19.97
N PHE A 72 -6.37 -7.29 -19.13
CA PHE A 72 -6.64 -8.64 -19.62
C PHE A 72 -8.05 -8.77 -20.24
N ASP A 73 -9.05 -8.10 -19.66
CA ASP A 73 -10.42 -8.14 -20.19
C ASP A 73 -10.53 -7.40 -21.53
N LEU A 74 -9.84 -6.27 -21.70
CA LEU A 74 -9.73 -5.56 -22.98
C LEU A 74 -9.03 -6.43 -24.03
N ALA A 75 -7.90 -7.04 -23.69
CA ALA A 75 -7.17 -7.94 -24.59
C ALA A 75 -8.02 -9.15 -25.03
N ARG A 76 -8.78 -9.74 -24.10
CA ARG A 76 -9.72 -10.83 -24.39
C ARG A 76 -10.83 -10.39 -25.37
N SER A 77 -11.27 -9.15 -25.26
CA SER A 77 -12.26 -8.53 -26.18
C SER A 77 -11.62 -8.03 -27.48
N ARG A 78 -10.36 -8.36 -27.77
CA ARG A 78 -9.58 -7.89 -28.95
C ARG A 78 -9.47 -6.36 -29.05
N LYS A 79 -9.63 -5.65 -27.94
CA LYS A 79 -9.41 -4.20 -27.85
C LYS A 79 -8.01 -3.90 -27.33
N ALA A 80 -7.31 -3.00 -28.00
CA ALA A 80 -5.99 -2.57 -27.55
C ALA A 80 -6.09 -1.80 -26.21
N PRO A 81 -5.40 -2.25 -25.13
CA PRO A 81 -5.48 -1.58 -23.82
C PRO A 81 -4.56 -0.35 -23.70
N CYS A 82 -3.78 -0.03 -24.72
CA CYS A 82 -2.70 0.96 -24.66
C CYS A 82 -3.16 2.33 -24.18
N ASP A 83 -4.28 2.86 -24.71
CA ASP A 83 -4.80 4.18 -24.31
C ASP A 83 -5.24 4.21 -22.83
N ALA A 84 -5.81 3.11 -22.34
CA ALA A 84 -6.18 3.00 -20.94
C ALA A 84 -4.94 3.00 -20.04
N VAL A 85 -3.91 2.24 -20.41
CA VAL A 85 -2.64 2.18 -19.68
C VAL A 85 -1.94 3.54 -19.66
N ILE A 86 -1.87 4.22 -20.82
CA ILE A 86 -1.28 5.58 -20.93
C ILE A 86 -2.01 6.56 -20.00
N ARG A 87 -3.35 6.55 -20.00
CA ARG A 87 -4.16 7.42 -19.14
C ARG A 87 -3.89 7.14 -17.65
N TRP A 88 -3.93 5.89 -17.22
CA TRP A 88 -3.69 5.52 -15.82
C TRP A 88 -2.29 5.87 -15.35
N THR A 89 -1.27 5.66 -16.18
CA THR A 89 0.11 6.07 -15.83
C THR A 89 0.22 7.58 -15.72
N ALA A 90 -0.41 8.35 -16.61
CA ALA A 90 -0.44 9.80 -16.50
C ALA A 90 -1.15 10.30 -15.24
N GLU A 91 -2.23 9.65 -14.82
CA GLU A 91 -2.91 9.94 -13.54
C GLU A 91 -2.00 9.67 -12.34
N LYS A 92 -1.26 8.55 -12.36
CA LYS A 92 -0.29 8.22 -11.31
C LYS A 92 0.86 9.23 -11.23
N VAL A 93 1.38 9.67 -12.38
CA VAL A 93 2.42 10.71 -12.42
C VAL A 93 1.90 11.99 -11.77
N ARG A 94 0.71 12.47 -12.16
CA ARG A 94 0.11 13.66 -11.55
C ARG A 94 -0.09 13.53 -10.03
N ALA A 95 -0.54 12.36 -9.56
CA ALA A 95 -0.71 12.10 -8.13
C ALA A 95 0.62 12.12 -7.38
N LEU A 96 1.67 11.51 -7.94
CA LEU A 96 3.02 11.52 -7.38
C LEU A 96 3.62 12.92 -7.33
N GLU A 97 3.45 13.73 -8.38
CA GLU A 97 3.89 15.13 -8.40
C GLU A 97 3.20 15.95 -7.30
N GLN A 98 1.91 15.74 -7.09
CA GLN A 98 1.19 16.38 -5.99
C GLN A 98 1.73 15.97 -4.62
N GLN A 99 1.99 14.67 -4.41
CA GLN A 99 2.60 14.18 -3.17
C GLN A 99 4.00 14.77 -2.96
N LEU A 100 4.82 14.85 -4.00
CA LEU A 100 6.15 15.45 -3.93
C LEU A 100 6.08 16.93 -3.54
N ARG A 101 5.14 17.71 -4.09
CA ARG A 101 4.91 19.10 -3.67
C ARG A 101 4.58 19.19 -2.19
N MET A 102 3.62 18.39 -1.71
CA MET A 102 3.22 18.39 -0.30
C MET A 102 4.38 18.00 0.63
N LEU A 103 5.20 17.01 0.24
CA LEU A 103 6.36 16.59 1.03
C LEU A 103 7.46 17.67 1.06
N ARG A 104 7.70 18.38 -0.05
CA ARG A 104 8.64 19.50 -0.10
C ARG A 104 8.20 20.65 0.80
N ASP A 105 6.91 20.99 0.80
CA ASP A 105 6.35 22.01 1.68
C ASP A 105 6.47 21.63 3.15
N LEU A 106 6.15 20.38 3.49
CA LEU A 106 6.31 19.86 4.84
C LEU A 106 7.78 19.90 5.27
N LYS A 107 8.69 19.42 4.43
CA LYS A 107 10.14 19.48 4.69
C LYS A 107 10.59 20.92 4.94
N GLY A 108 10.16 21.86 4.10
CA GLY A 108 10.50 23.28 4.26
C GLY A 108 10.06 23.85 5.61
N ARG A 109 8.81 23.55 6.01
CA ARG A 109 8.29 23.94 7.33
C ARG A 109 9.08 23.33 8.48
N LEU A 110 9.32 22.04 8.43
CA LEU A 110 10.08 21.34 9.48
C LEU A 110 11.51 21.88 9.60
N THR A 111 12.18 22.13 8.47
CA THR A 111 13.53 22.71 8.46
C THR A 111 13.54 24.12 9.06
N ARG A 112 12.52 24.95 8.74
CA ARG A 112 12.37 26.28 9.34
C ARG A 112 12.21 26.20 10.85
N TYR A 113 11.29 25.37 11.34
CA TYR A 113 11.07 25.22 12.77
C TYR A 113 12.26 24.62 13.49
N GLN A 114 12.92 23.63 12.89
CA GLN A 114 14.13 23.06 13.46
C GLN A 114 15.21 24.12 13.69
N ARG A 115 15.42 25.04 12.73
CA ARG A 115 16.36 26.15 12.87
C ARG A 115 15.96 27.11 13.99
N LEU A 116 14.68 27.53 14.04
CA LEU A 116 14.17 28.41 15.06
C LEU A 116 14.33 27.79 16.46
N TRP A 117 13.89 26.57 16.63
CA TRP A 117 13.96 25.88 17.91
C TRP A 117 15.40 25.53 18.35
N SER A 118 16.32 25.40 17.41
CA SER A 118 17.74 25.15 17.71
C SER A 118 18.47 26.43 18.14
N ALA A 119 18.00 27.58 17.70
CA ALA A 119 18.57 28.89 18.06
C ALA A 119 18.07 29.39 19.44
N GLU A 120 16.91 28.91 19.90
CA GLU A 120 16.33 29.31 21.19
C GLU A 120 16.97 28.55 22.36
N ARG A 121 17.29 29.28 23.46
CA ARG A 121 17.74 28.67 24.70
C ARG A 121 16.57 27.90 25.34
N ARG A 122 16.66 26.60 25.38
CA ARG A 122 15.62 25.73 25.93
C ARG A 122 15.65 25.75 27.44
N PRO A 123 14.51 25.96 28.14
CA PRO A 123 14.48 25.80 29.58
C PRO A 123 14.69 24.34 29.96
N SER A 124 15.43 24.10 31.03
CA SER A 124 15.65 22.76 31.58
C SER A 124 14.40 22.17 32.25
N GLN A 125 13.43 23.01 32.61
CA GLN A 125 12.18 22.61 33.25
C GLN A 125 10.99 23.28 32.56
N LEU A 126 9.89 22.55 32.48
CA LEU A 126 8.60 23.07 31.98
C LEU A 126 7.78 23.68 33.14
N GLY A 127 7.02 24.73 32.85
CA GLY A 127 6.05 25.29 33.79
C GLY A 127 4.86 24.34 34.03
N PRO A 128 4.06 24.58 35.09
CA PRO A 128 2.84 23.82 35.31
C PRO A 128 1.90 23.99 34.11
N ASN A 129 1.40 22.88 33.58
CA ASN A 129 0.57 22.79 32.35
C ASN A 129 1.29 23.04 31.02
N GLU A 130 2.59 23.22 31.01
CA GLU A 130 3.39 23.30 29.79
C GLU A 130 3.74 21.89 29.27
N ILE A 131 3.39 21.57 28.01
CA ILE A 131 3.71 20.28 27.41
C ILE A 131 5.00 20.39 26.59
N CYS A 132 5.07 21.33 25.65
CA CYS A 132 6.24 21.54 24.80
C CYS A 132 6.18 22.94 24.15
N ARG A 133 7.13 23.81 24.45
CA ARG A 133 7.18 25.15 23.87
C ARG A 133 7.41 25.16 22.37
N CYS A 134 8.22 24.25 21.87
CA CYS A 134 8.46 24.15 20.43
C CYS A 134 7.18 23.91 19.65
N ILE A 135 6.34 22.97 20.08
CA ILE A 135 5.06 22.71 19.41
C ILE A 135 4.06 23.85 19.66
N ALA A 136 4.02 24.41 20.87
CA ALA A 136 3.14 25.52 21.21
C ALA A 136 3.45 26.80 20.41
N SER A 137 4.70 27.00 19.99
CA SER A 137 5.12 28.14 19.17
C SER A 137 4.72 28.04 17.69
N VAL A 138 4.18 26.90 17.24
CA VAL A 138 3.73 26.75 15.86
C VAL A 138 2.45 27.57 15.63
N PRO A 139 2.44 28.55 14.70
CA PRO A 139 1.27 29.39 14.47
C PRO A 139 0.08 28.58 13.93
N VAL A 140 -1.14 28.95 14.33
CA VAL A 140 -2.39 28.26 13.92
C VAL A 140 -2.56 28.23 12.41
N GLN A 141 -2.12 29.27 11.69
CA GLN A 141 -2.14 29.30 10.22
C GLN A 141 -1.28 28.22 9.55
N ASP A 142 -0.28 27.70 10.25
CA ASP A 142 0.58 26.61 9.78
C ASP A 142 0.02 25.21 10.10
N LEU A 143 -1.12 25.13 10.79
CA LEU A 143 -1.80 23.88 11.13
C LEU A 143 -2.52 23.23 9.94
N ARG A 144 -2.20 23.60 8.70
CA ARG A 144 -2.67 22.86 7.53
C ARG A 144 -2.13 21.43 7.61
N VAL A 145 -2.93 20.58 8.26
CA VAL A 145 -2.70 19.13 8.21
C VAL A 145 -2.72 18.75 6.74
N THR A 146 -1.57 18.40 6.21
CA THR A 146 -1.52 17.66 4.95
C THR A 146 -2.26 16.36 5.21
N ARG A 147 -3.57 16.33 4.94
CA ARG A 147 -4.30 15.07 4.91
C ARG A 147 -3.50 14.18 3.97
N SER A 148 -2.91 13.14 4.53
CA SER A 148 -2.32 12.06 3.73
C SER A 148 -3.30 11.77 2.60
N ALA A 149 -2.80 11.73 1.36
CA ALA A 149 -3.60 11.41 0.19
C ALA A 149 -4.58 10.28 0.53
N PRO A 150 -5.83 10.34 0.08
CA PRO A 150 -6.79 9.30 0.37
C PRO A 150 -6.14 7.98 -0.03
N ARG A 151 -6.00 7.08 0.95
CA ARG A 151 -5.65 5.70 0.67
C ARG A 151 -6.61 5.27 -0.43
N GLY A 152 -6.08 4.97 -1.62
CA GLY A 152 -6.88 4.56 -2.75
C GLY A 152 -7.93 3.58 -2.25
N LYS A 153 -9.19 3.84 -2.57
CA LYS A 153 -10.30 2.93 -2.30
C LYS A 153 -10.03 1.65 -3.09
N GLY A 154 -9.19 0.82 -2.52
CA GLY A 154 -8.82 -0.49 -3.02
C GLY A 154 -9.26 -1.51 -2.00
N GLY A 155 -10.37 -2.15 -2.25
CA GLY A 155 -10.66 -3.45 -1.72
C GLY A 155 -11.55 -3.49 -0.50
N GLU A 156 -12.73 -3.87 -0.80
CA GLU A 156 -13.77 -4.47 0.01
C GLU A 156 -13.29 -5.25 1.24
N LYS A 157 -14.09 -5.08 2.26
CA LYS A 157 -14.13 -5.78 3.53
C LYS A 157 -14.13 -7.30 3.31
N GLY A 158 -13.02 -7.95 3.64
CA GLY A 158 -12.96 -9.36 3.96
C GLY A 158 -12.72 -9.47 5.44
N GLY A 159 -13.77 -9.74 6.21
CA GLY A 159 -13.69 -9.96 7.64
C GLY A 159 -12.80 -11.15 7.95
N SER A 160 -11.85 -10.95 8.82
CA SER A 160 -11.32 -11.98 9.68
C SER A 160 -11.14 -11.35 11.05
N GLN A 161 -12.09 -11.68 11.88
CA GLN A 161 -12.11 -11.50 13.30
C GLN A 161 -10.97 -12.36 13.86
N THR A 162 -9.84 -11.73 14.18
CA THR A 162 -8.83 -12.37 15.02
C THR A 162 -8.86 -11.69 16.38
N ASP A 163 -9.28 -12.47 17.37
CA ASP A 163 -9.26 -12.18 18.79
C ASP A 163 -8.00 -11.42 19.21
N ARG A 164 -8.16 -10.15 19.56
CA ARG A 164 -7.17 -9.42 20.35
C ARG A 164 -7.50 -9.64 21.82
N LYS A 165 -6.76 -10.55 22.43
CA LYS A 165 -6.65 -10.73 23.87
C LYS A 165 -6.34 -9.36 24.51
N PRO A 166 -7.11 -8.91 25.52
CA PRO A 166 -6.86 -7.63 26.18
C PRO A 166 -5.60 -7.74 27.05
N LEU A 167 -4.75 -6.71 26.96
CA LEU A 167 -3.60 -6.53 27.83
C LEU A 167 -4.10 -6.26 29.27
N PRO A 168 -3.55 -6.92 30.30
CA PRO A 168 -3.92 -6.68 31.70
C PRO A 168 -3.24 -5.43 32.24
N GLY A 169 -4.00 -4.54 32.86
CA GLY A 169 -3.49 -3.60 33.85
C GLY A 169 -3.50 -2.11 33.51
N LEU A 170 -4.67 -1.52 33.39
CA LEU A 170 -4.84 -0.10 33.74
C LEU A 170 -5.98 0.01 34.76
N ARG A 171 -5.59 0.07 36.03
CA ARG A 171 -6.51 0.36 37.14
C ARG A 171 -7.12 1.75 36.91
N ARG A 172 -8.44 1.78 36.78
CA ARG A 172 -9.23 3.02 36.87
C ARG A 172 -9.14 3.53 38.34
N LEU A 173 -8.57 4.68 38.51
CA LEU A 173 -8.73 5.44 39.74
C LEU A 173 -10.14 6.05 39.72
N SER A 174 -11.08 5.40 40.33
CA SER A 174 -12.41 5.94 40.65
C SER A 174 -12.26 6.98 41.76
N GLY A 175 -12.63 8.22 41.47
CA GLY A 175 -12.75 9.29 42.46
C GLY A 175 -13.78 8.95 43.52
N ARG A 176 -13.40 9.04 44.76
CA ARG A 176 -14.33 9.23 45.89
C ARG A 176 -14.55 10.72 46.10
N ARG A 177 -15.78 11.17 45.84
CA ARG A 177 -16.33 12.32 46.51
C ARG A 177 -16.77 11.86 47.93
N GLY A 178 -16.54 12.67 48.90
CA GLY A 178 -17.09 12.45 50.26
C GLY A 178 -16.63 13.53 51.24
N LEU A 179 -17.53 14.48 51.54
CA LEU A 179 -17.69 15.32 52.72
C LEU A 179 -16.68 16.45 52.92
#